data_55f18116862afbc1acd365b5f709d5af
#
_entry.id   55f18116862afbc1acd365b5f709d5af
#
_cell.length_a   1.000
_cell.length_b   1.000
_cell.length_c   1.000
_cell.angle_alpha   90.00
_cell.angle_beta   90.00
_cell.angle_gamma   90.00
#
_symmetry.space_group_name_H-M   'P 1'
#
loop_
_entity.id
_entity.type
_entity.pdbx_description
1 polymer ?
#
loop_
_entity_poly.entity_id
_entity_poly.type
_entity_poly.pdbx_seq_one_letter_code
_entity_poly.pdbx_strand_id
1 'polypeptide(L)'
;MPIHFTENTLVSGELIPPHIEDLNDHQVDVWPSTPEFEERQMNEWEEMYRILFEHPLVEAVTGWDFADGMWLKAPSGFIHEDNTVKPVYNRLKEMIKGEWWTDEEVCTDENGIVRVEGFKGDYVLADGDAKTAFELKADSDEVLLLTI
;
A
#
# COMPACT_ATOMS: atom_id res chain seq x y z
N MET A 1 18.70 -10.25 -4.98
CA MET A 1 18.83 -8.80 -5.06
C MET A 1 17.46 -8.21 -4.83
N PRO A 2 17.27 -7.27 -3.90
CA PRO A 2 15.98 -6.65 -3.65
C PRO A 2 15.49 -5.85 -4.87
N ILE A 3 14.17 -5.73 -4.99
CA ILE A 3 13.50 -5.01 -6.06
C ILE A 3 12.69 -3.87 -5.45
N HIS A 4 12.90 -2.66 -5.95
CA HIS A 4 12.10 -1.50 -5.60
C HIS A 4 11.35 -1.03 -6.84
N PHE A 5 10.03 -0.96 -6.76
CA PHE A 5 9.19 -0.32 -7.76
C PHE A 5 9.01 1.13 -7.37
N THR A 6 9.59 2.03 -8.15
CA THR A 6 9.58 3.46 -7.90
C THR A 6 8.84 4.20 -9.02
N GLU A 7 8.28 5.37 -8.71
CA GLU A 7 7.68 6.27 -9.69
C GLU A 7 6.50 5.64 -10.46
N ASN A 8 5.73 4.76 -9.79
CA ASN A 8 4.56 4.16 -10.41
C ASN A 8 3.45 5.19 -10.57
N THR A 9 2.90 5.27 -11.76
CA THR A 9 1.82 6.21 -12.12
C THR A 9 0.71 5.48 -12.86
N LEU A 10 -0.51 5.55 -12.32
CA LEU A 10 -1.74 5.06 -12.97
C LEU A 10 -2.75 6.20 -12.99
N VAL A 11 -3.34 6.47 -14.16
CA VAL A 11 -4.22 7.63 -14.34
C VAL A 11 -5.70 7.26 -14.19
N SER A 12 -6.47 8.16 -13.60
CA SER A 12 -7.95 8.11 -13.55
C SER A 12 -8.60 8.93 -14.67
N GLY A 13 -7.97 8.96 -15.83
CA GLY A 13 -8.42 9.61 -17.05
C GLY A 13 -8.30 8.68 -18.24
N GLU A 14 -8.56 9.19 -19.43
CA GLU A 14 -8.29 8.43 -20.65
C GLU A 14 -6.80 8.07 -20.73
N LEU A 15 -6.52 6.89 -21.27
CA LEU A 15 -5.14 6.46 -21.49
C LEU A 15 -4.52 7.26 -22.63
N ILE A 16 -3.22 7.52 -22.50
CA ILE A 16 -2.45 8.17 -23.57
C ILE A 16 -2.54 7.31 -24.83
N PRO A 17 -2.87 7.93 -25.99
CA PRO A 17 -2.97 7.18 -27.23
C PRO A 17 -1.67 6.42 -27.57
N PRO A 18 -1.75 5.15 -28.02
CA PRO A 18 -0.58 4.29 -28.23
C PRO A 18 0.47 4.81 -29.24
N HIS A 19 0.11 5.79 -30.06
CA HIS A 19 1.02 6.40 -31.04
C HIS A 19 1.89 7.51 -30.44
N ILE A 20 1.63 7.91 -29.19
CA ILE A 20 2.46 8.87 -28.46
C ILE A 20 3.52 8.07 -27.71
N GLU A 21 4.75 8.11 -28.20
CA GLU A 21 5.88 7.38 -27.64
C GLU A 21 6.57 8.16 -26.52
N ASP A 22 6.66 9.49 -26.65
CA ASP A 22 7.16 10.37 -25.59
C ASP A 22 6.00 11.01 -24.83
N LEU A 23 5.90 10.73 -23.54
CA LEU A 23 4.83 11.27 -22.67
C LEU A 23 4.78 12.80 -22.68
N ASN A 24 5.93 13.47 -22.93
CA ASN A 24 5.96 14.92 -23.04
C ASN A 24 5.24 15.47 -24.29
N ASP A 25 4.99 14.61 -25.28
CA ASP A 25 4.22 14.99 -26.46
C ASP A 25 2.71 14.94 -26.21
N HIS A 26 2.28 14.38 -25.08
CA HIS A 26 0.88 14.40 -24.67
C HIS A 26 0.52 15.75 -24.02
N GLN A 27 0.30 16.74 -24.85
CA GLN A 27 -0.07 18.10 -24.43
C GLN A 27 -1.59 18.27 -24.49
N VAL A 28 -2.22 18.35 -23.30
CA VAL A 28 -3.68 18.59 -23.17
C VAL A 28 -3.93 19.78 -22.25
N ASP A 29 -4.99 20.54 -22.55
CA ASP A 29 -5.37 21.67 -21.71
C ASP A 29 -5.96 21.18 -20.38
N VAL A 30 -6.77 20.14 -20.44
CA VAL A 30 -7.40 19.46 -19.30
C VAL A 30 -7.37 17.96 -19.54
N TRP A 31 -6.98 17.22 -18.52
CA TRP A 31 -7.03 15.75 -18.52
C TRP A 31 -7.99 15.31 -17.39
N PRO A 32 -9.28 15.11 -17.71
CA PRO A 32 -10.28 14.95 -16.67
C PRO A 32 -10.20 13.56 -16.02
N SER A 33 -10.35 13.54 -14.70
CA SER A 33 -10.71 12.35 -13.93
C SER A 33 -12.23 12.13 -14.02
N THR A 34 -12.67 10.89 -14.08
CA THR A 34 -14.09 10.53 -14.03
C THR A 34 -14.30 9.38 -13.06
N PRO A 35 -15.51 9.25 -12.47
CA PRO A 35 -15.78 8.15 -11.52
C PRO A 35 -15.46 6.75 -12.09
N GLU A 36 -15.74 6.50 -13.38
CA GLU A 36 -15.43 5.26 -14.05
C GLU A 36 -13.91 4.99 -14.12
N PHE A 37 -13.14 6.02 -14.47
CA PHE A 37 -11.69 5.90 -14.55
C PHE A 37 -11.03 5.88 -13.18
N GLU A 38 -11.63 6.48 -12.17
CA GLU A 38 -11.17 6.36 -10.77
C GLU A 38 -11.36 4.93 -10.24
N GLU A 39 -12.48 4.29 -10.59
CA GLU A 39 -12.69 2.88 -10.25
C GLU A 39 -11.66 1.98 -10.97
N ARG A 40 -11.37 2.23 -12.24
CA ARG A 40 -10.30 1.53 -12.96
C ARG A 40 -8.95 1.75 -12.28
N GLN A 41 -8.57 3.00 -11.99
CA GLN A 41 -7.32 3.34 -11.30
C GLN A 41 -7.21 2.58 -9.97
N MET A 42 -8.27 2.57 -9.18
CA MET A 42 -8.32 1.85 -7.90
C MET A 42 -8.05 0.36 -8.09
N ASN A 43 -8.72 -0.28 -9.04
CA ASN A 43 -8.58 -1.72 -9.30
C ASN A 43 -7.17 -2.08 -9.80
N GLU A 44 -6.60 -1.27 -10.69
CA GLU A 44 -5.24 -1.45 -11.21
C GLU A 44 -4.17 -1.28 -10.11
N TRP A 45 -4.32 -0.29 -9.22
CA TRP A 45 -3.45 -0.11 -8.06
C TRP A 45 -3.57 -1.27 -7.08
N GLU A 46 -4.79 -1.73 -6.78
CA GLU A 46 -5.01 -2.89 -5.91
C GLU A 46 -4.33 -4.14 -6.47
N GLU A 47 -4.57 -4.46 -7.75
CA GLU A 47 -3.97 -5.61 -8.40
C GLU A 47 -2.44 -5.55 -8.37
N MET A 48 -1.86 -4.39 -8.74
CA MET A 48 -0.42 -4.19 -8.71
C MET A 48 0.15 -4.38 -7.30
N TYR A 49 -0.48 -3.77 -6.28
CA TYR A 49 -0.01 -3.90 -4.90
C TYR A 49 -0.09 -5.34 -4.40
N ARG A 50 -1.14 -6.09 -4.73
CA ARG A 50 -1.25 -7.51 -4.34
C ARG A 50 -0.13 -8.35 -4.95
N ILE A 51 0.09 -8.22 -6.25
CA ILE A 51 1.16 -8.95 -6.96
C ILE A 51 2.53 -8.62 -6.37
N LEU A 52 2.81 -7.34 -6.13
CA LEU A 52 4.11 -6.91 -5.64
C LEU A 52 4.33 -7.25 -4.16
N PHE A 53 3.28 -7.20 -3.34
CA PHE A 53 3.35 -7.56 -1.92
C PHE A 53 3.63 -9.05 -1.71
N GLU A 54 3.08 -9.92 -2.55
CA GLU A 54 3.32 -11.36 -2.51
C GLU A 54 4.72 -11.76 -3.01
N HIS A 55 5.40 -10.88 -3.75
CA HIS A 55 6.67 -11.22 -4.37
C HIS A 55 7.84 -11.12 -3.38
N PRO A 56 8.58 -12.22 -3.11
CA PRO A 56 9.55 -12.30 -2.01
C PRO A 56 10.78 -11.38 -2.13
N LEU A 57 11.02 -10.81 -3.31
CA LEU A 57 12.15 -9.91 -3.54
C LEU A 57 11.74 -8.43 -3.60
N VAL A 58 10.44 -8.12 -3.58
CA VAL A 58 9.97 -6.74 -3.55
C VAL A 58 10.04 -6.21 -2.13
N GLU A 59 10.75 -5.10 -1.95
CA GLU A 59 10.93 -4.46 -0.65
C GLU A 59 10.24 -3.09 -0.56
N ALA A 60 9.98 -2.46 -1.72
CA ALA A 60 9.33 -1.16 -1.75
C ALA A 60 8.48 -0.96 -3.02
N VAL A 61 7.34 -0.31 -2.83
CA VAL A 61 6.47 0.18 -3.90
C VAL A 61 6.17 1.65 -3.62
N THR A 62 6.51 2.54 -4.54
CA THR A 62 6.32 3.99 -4.39
C THR A 62 5.49 4.54 -5.54
N GLY A 63 4.39 5.22 -5.22
CA GLY A 63 3.63 6.02 -6.17
C GLY A 63 4.36 7.33 -6.50
N TRP A 64 4.23 7.81 -7.74
CA TRP A 64 4.88 9.06 -8.15
C TRP A 64 4.11 10.29 -7.69
N ASP A 65 2.86 10.40 -8.09
CA ASP A 65 2.01 11.55 -7.74
C ASP A 65 1.11 11.27 -6.54
N PHE A 66 1.08 12.19 -5.60
CA PHE A 66 0.12 12.11 -4.50
C PHE A 66 -1.20 12.84 -4.82
N ALA A 67 -1.12 13.98 -5.49
CA ALA A 67 -2.26 14.77 -5.92
C ALA A 67 -2.32 14.89 -7.44
N ASP A 68 -3.53 15.04 -7.98
CA ASP A 68 -3.75 15.26 -9.41
C ASP A 68 -3.05 16.52 -9.91
N GLY A 69 -2.74 16.55 -11.19
CA GLY A 69 -2.23 17.72 -11.89
C GLY A 69 -0.76 18.05 -11.66
N MET A 70 -0.05 17.33 -10.77
CA MET A 70 1.34 17.64 -10.44
C MET A 70 2.31 17.29 -11.57
N TRP A 71 1.99 16.31 -12.40
CA TRP A 71 2.80 15.88 -13.53
C TRP A 71 1.95 15.85 -14.81
N LEU A 72 2.34 16.60 -15.84
CA LEU A 72 1.65 16.69 -17.14
C LEU A 72 0.14 16.99 -17.05
N LYS A 73 -0.32 17.59 -15.98
CA LYS A 73 -1.74 17.75 -15.63
C LYS A 73 -2.51 16.44 -15.54
N ALA A 74 -1.80 15.34 -15.33
CA ALA A 74 -2.40 14.01 -15.25
C ALA A 74 -3.25 13.84 -14.01
N PRO A 75 -4.41 13.17 -14.11
CA PRO A 75 -5.20 12.76 -12.95
C PRO A 75 -4.62 11.46 -12.36
N SER A 76 -3.36 11.51 -11.91
CA SER A 76 -2.56 10.36 -11.46
C SER A 76 -2.48 10.25 -9.94
N GLY A 77 -2.93 11.26 -9.21
CA GLY A 77 -2.88 11.29 -7.75
C GLY A 77 -3.82 10.30 -7.07
N PHE A 78 -3.58 10.10 -5.78
CA PHE A 78 -4.49 9.41 -4.85
C PHE A 78 -5.58 10.35 -4.32
N ILE A 79 -5.37 11.63 -4.47
CA ILE A 79 -6.32 12.71 -4.16
C ILE A 79 -6.48 13.65 -5.35
N HIS A 80 -7.59 14.35 -5.41
CA HIS A 80 -7.83 15.42 -6.39
C HIS A 80 -7.00 16.67 -6.06
N GLU A 81 -6.96 17.63 -6.97
CA GLU A 81 -6.28 18.92 -6.76
C GLU A 81 -6.86 19.73 -5.57
N ASP A 82 -8.15 19.53 -5.25
CA ASP A 82 -8.85 20.17 -4.13
C ASP A 82 -8.64 19.43 -2.78
N ASN A 83 -7.77 18.42 -2.75
CA ASN A 83 -7.47 17.53 -1.62
C ASN A 83 -8.62 16.58 -1.23
N THR A 84 -9.67 16.44 -2.01
CA THR A 84 -10.65 15.37 -1.81
C THR A 84 -10.05 14.02 -2.20
N VAL A 85 -10.37 12.98 -1.42
CA VAL A 85 -9.77 11.66 -1.63
C VAL A 85 -10.48 10.89 -2.74
N LYS A 86 -9.69 10.19 -3.56
CA LYS A 86 -10.20 9.25 -4.56
C LYS A 86 -10.43 7.86 -3.96
N PRO A 87 -11.21 7.00 -4.64
CA PRO A 87 -11.40 5.61 -4.22
C PRO A 87 -10.10 4.85 -3.97
N VAL A 88 -9.09 5.04 -4.79
CA VAL A 88 -7.76 4.41 -4.69
C VAL A 88 -7.09 4.71 -3.34
N TYR A 89 -7.19 5.93 -2.82
CA TYR A 89 -6.62 6.27 -1.52
C TYR A 89 -7.24 5.43 -0.40
N ASN A 90 -8.56 5.35 -0.39
CA ASN A 90 -9.27 4.59 0.63
C ASN A 90 -8.95 3.09 0.51
N ARG A 91 -8.91 2.57 -0.71
CA ARG A 91 -8.61 1.16 -0.95
C ARG A 91 -7.19 0.77 -0.51
N LEU A 92 -6.19 1.54 -0.89
CA LEU A 92 -4.81 1.29 -0.46
C LEU A 92 -4.63 1.43 1.05
N LYS A 93 -5.32 2.40 1.66
CA LYS A 93 -5.32 2.53 3.13
C LYS A 93 -5.92 1.31 3.82
N GLU A 94 -7.03 0.78 3.30
CA GLU A 94 -7.65 -0.44 3.81
C GLU A 94 -6.73 -1.65 3.68
N MET A 95 -6.09 -1.82 2.53
CA MET A 95 -5.12 -2.89 2.31
C MET A 95 -3.93 -2.79 3.28
N ILE A 96 -3.28 -1.62 3.35
CA ILE A 96 -2.03 -1.45 4.09
C ILE A 96 -2.25 -1.40 5.61
N LYS A 97 -3.36 -0.79 6.07
CA LYS A 97 -3.65 -0.59 7.49
C LYS A 97 -4.78 -1.47 8.03
N GLY A 98 -5.35 -2.33 7.21
CA GLY A 98 -6.35 -3.29 7.56
C GLY A 98 -5.93 -4.71 7.15
N GLU A 99 -6.02 -5.05 5.85
CA GLU A 99 -5.77 -6.42 5.39
C GLU A 99 -4.35 -6.92 5.69
N TRP A 100 -3.34 -6.05 5.58
CA TRP A 100 -1.91 -6.37 5.77
C TRP A 100 -1.34 -5.85 7.09
N TRP A 101 -2.22 -5.51 8.02
CA TRP A 101 -1.85 -5.00 9.33
C TRP A 101 -2.31 -5.97 10.41
N THR A 102 -1.38 -6.39 11.26
CA THR A 102 -1.71 -7.23 12.40
C THR A 102 -1.83 -6.34 13.65
N ASP A 103 -3.04 -6.31 14.21
CA ASP A 103 -3.35 -5.61 15.46
C ASP A 103 -4.42 -6.45 16.19
N GLU A 104 -4.00 -7.24 17.18
CA GLU A 104 -4.85 -8.25 17.81
C GLU A 104 -4.77 -8.17 19.33
N GLU A 105 -5.91 -8.36 19.97
CA GLU A 105 -5.97 -8.64 21.40
C GLU A 105 -5.88 -10.15 21.62
N VAL A 106 -4.92 -10.56 22.44
CA VAL A 106 -4.63 -11.97 22.68
C VAL A 106 -4.62 -12.28 24.17
N CYS A 107 -4.96 -13.51 24.52
CA CYS A 107 -4.87 -14.01 25.89
C CYS A 107 -3.93 -15.22 25.93
N THR A 108 -3.07 -15.26 26.94
CA THR A 108 -2.25 -16.45 27.18
C THR A 108 -3.09 -17.58 27.76
N ASP A 109 -2.66 -18.81 27.50
CA ASP A 109 -3.16 -20.00 28.15
C ASP A 109 -2.66 -20.13 29.62
N GLU A 110 -3.02 -21.24 30.29
CA GLU A 110 -2.60 -21.54 31.68
C GLU A 110 -1.08 -21.65 31.87
N ASN A 111 -0.31 -21.82 30.79
CA ASN A 111 1.15 -21.90 30.80
C ASN A 111 1.82 -20.56 30.42
N GLY A 112 1.02 -19.52 30.18
CA GLY A 112 1.50 -18.22 29.74
C GLY A 112 1.86 -18.18 28.24
N ILE A 113 1.31 -19.09 27.43
CA ILE A 113 1.60 -19.20 26.00
C ILE A 113 0.46 -18.60 25.19
N VAL A 114 0.80 -17.84 24.17
CA VAL A 114 -0.12 -17.38 23.13
C VAL A 114 0.46 -17.70 21.76
N ARG A 115 -0.40 -18.04 20.80
CA ARG A 115 -0.04 -18.19 19.40
C ARG A 115 -0.62 -17.02 18.61
N VAL A 116 0.22 -16.37 17.84
CA VAL A 116 -0.15 -15.26 16.95
C VAL A 116 0.34 -15.57 15.54
N GLU A 117 -0.48 -15.27 14.55
CA GLU A 117 -0.10 -15.30 13.14
C GLU A 117 -0.14 -13.85 12.62
N GLY A 118 0.90 -13.44 11.92
CA GLY A 118 1.01 -12.08 11.41
C GLY A 118 1.97 -11.95 10.25
N PHE A 119 1.95 -10.79 9.61
CA PHE A 119 2.93 -10.46 8.58
C PHE A 119 4.32 -10.27 9.19
N LYS A 120 5.36 -10.41 8.37
CA LYS A 120 6.74 -10.09 8.79
C LYS A 120 6.85 -8.63 9.18
N GLY A 121 7.56 -8.35 10.24
CA GLY A 121 7.80 -6.97 10.67
C GLY A 121 8.07 -6.82 12.15
N ASP A 122 8.15 -5.57 12.55
CA ASP A 122 8.36 -5.16 13.93
C ASP A 122 7.04 -5.05 14.66
N TYR A 123 6.96 -5.65 15.84
CA TYR A 123 5.78 -5.71 16.68
C TYR A 123 6.04 -5.17 18.07
N VAL A 124 4.99 -4.75 18.73
CA VAL A 124 5.00 -4.40 20.13
C VAL A 124 3.90 -5.19 20.83
N LEU A 125 4.28 -6.05 21.77
CA LEU A 125 3.35 -6.64 22.72
C LEU A 125 3.16 -5.67 23.88
N ALA A 126 1.92 -5.36 24.20
CA ALA A 126 1.56 -4.47 25.30
C ALA A 126 0.62 -5.15 26.30
N ASP A 127 0.88 -4.97 27.59
CA ASP A 127 -0.02 -5.34 28.69
C ASP A 127 -0.06 -4.17 29.69
N GLY A 128 -1.14 -3.42 29.68
CA GLY A 128 -1.23 -2.15 30.39
C GLY A 128 -0.16 -1.16 29.96
N ASP A 129 0.69 -0.75 30.91
CA ASP A 129 1.81 0.19 30.66
C ASP A 129 3.10 -0.52 30.20
N ALA A 130 3.17 -1.85 30.36
CA ALA A 130 4.34 -2.63 29.99
C ALA A 130 4.35 -2.88 28.46
N LYS A 131 5.53 -2.77 27.84
CA LYS A 131 5.70 -2.96 26.40
C LYS A 131 7.00 -3.68 26.10
N THR A 132 6.92 -4.68 25.22
CA THR A 132 8.09 -5.41 24.72
C THR A 132 8.04 -5.45 23.21
N ALA A 133 9.12 -5.00 22.56
CA ALA A 133 9.26 -5.08 21.11
C ALA A 133 9.84 -6.42 20.69
N PHE A 134 9.37 -6.95 19.56
CA PHE A 134 9.91 -8.14 18.93
C PHE A 134 9.73 -8.06 17.39
N GLU A 135 10.45 -8.92 16.67
CA GLU A 135 10.38 -8.98 15.22
C GLU A 135 9.85 -10.36 14.80
N LEU A 136 8.84 -10.39 13.92
CA LEU A 136 8.44 -11.61 13.23
C LEU A 136 9.24 -11.71 11.92
N LYS A 137 10.14 -12.71 11.89
CA LYS A 137 10.92 -13.08 10.69
C LYS A 137 10.18 -14.09 9.85
N ALA A 138 10.62 -14.27 8.61
CA ALA A 138 9.96 -15.18 7.68
C ALA A 138 9.87 -16.62 8.20
N ASP A 139 8.73 -17.24 7.94
CA ASP A 139 8.48 -18.69 7.89
C ASP A 139 9.13 -19.51 9.03
N SER A 140 8.95 -19.11 10.27
CA SER A 140 9.38 -19.88 11.40
C SER A 140 8.30 -19.99 12.45
N ASP A 141 7.98 -21.20 12.87
CA ASP A 141 7.31 -21.46 14.15
C ASP A 141 8.32 -21.15 15.29
N GLU A 142 8.75 -19.91 15.39
CA GLU A 142 9.67 -19.50 16.45
C GLU A 142 8.91 -19.29 17.76
N VAL A 143 9.41 -19.86 18.83
CA VAL A 143 8.95 -19.55 20.18
C VAL A 143 9.79 -18.39 20.71
N LEU A 144 9.17 -17.24 20.87
CA LEU A 144 9.78 -16.08 21.48
C LEU A 144 9.45 -16.04 22.97
N LEU A 145 10.46 -15.92 23.83
CA LEU A 145 10.28 -15.65 25.25
C LEU A 145 10.27 -14.14 25.45
N LEU A 146 9.09 -13.61 25.73
CA LEU A 146 8.91 -12.18 26.02
C LEU A 146 8.66 -12.00 27.52
N THR A 147 9.28 -11.01 28.10
CA THR A 147 9.00 -10.57 29.47
C THR A 147 8.29 -9.21 29.40
N ILE A 148 7.13 -9.15 30.00
CA ILE A 148 6.33 -7.94 30.13
C ILE A 148 6.42 -7.40 31.54
#